data_49b631395e27d36bc3de4fe75b238a57
#
_entry.id   49b631395e27d36bc3de4fe75b238a57
#
_cell.length_a   1.000
_cell.length_b   1.000
_cell.length_c   1.000
_cell.angle_alpha   90.00
_cell.angle_beta   90.00
_cell.angle_gamma   90.00
#
_symmetry.space_group_name_H-M   'P 1'
#
loop_
_entity.id
_entity.type
_entity.pdbx_description
1 polymer ?
#
loop_
_entity_poly.entity_id
_entity_poly.type
_entity_poly.pdbx_seq_one_letter_code
_entity_poly.pdbx_strand_id
1 'polypeptide(L)'
;TGIDLVRTQIEIAAGKPLPFKQKDIAQRGWAIECRIYAEDPEAGFVPAPGKIQTLRFPEGPGIRNDAGVYAGAEVPMFYDPMISKLAAHGANRAEAIDRMRRALSEFVISGELTTNLSFHRWIMRHPRFIAGDFDTNFIAQEYHPGAAAKGDDHVRTAAMVLAAIAAQRSANHSNGQAPARAAQSAGSAWRSLARFDSLRR
;
A
#
# COMPACT_ATOMS: atom_id res chain seq x y z
N THR A 1 -20.05 13.45 -1.85
CA THR A 1 -21.07 14.41 -2.32
C THR A 1 -21.10 14.56 -3.85
N GLY A 2 -20.01 14.28 -4.54
CA GLY A 2 -19.84 14.51 -5.99
C GLY A 2 -19.54 15.98 -6.34
N ILE A 3 -19.25 16.82 -5.34
CA ILE A 3 -18.91 18.22 -5.52
C ILE A 3 -17.39 18.37 -5.58
N ASP A 4 -16.89 19.05 -6.59
CA ASP A 4 -15.48 19.48 -6.65
C ASP A 4 -15.31 20.72 -5.75
N LEU A 5 -14.85 20.45 -4.52
CA LEU A 5 -14.71 21.49 -3.49
C LEU A 5 -13.67 22.55 -3.88
N VAL A 6 -12.51 22.14 -4.42
CA VAL A 6 -11.42 23.06 -4.76
C VAL A 6 -11.83 23.99 -5.88
N ARG A 7 -12.42 23.47 -6.96
CA ARG A 7 -12.95 24.28 -8.05
C ARG A 7 -14.01 25.24 -7.55
N THR A 8 -14.94 24.78 -6.72
CA THR A 8 -16.00 25.61 -6.16
C THR A 8 -15.42 26.75 -5.31
N GLN A 9 -14.40 26.47 -4.49
CA GLN A 9 -13.72 27.51 -3.71
C GLN A 9 -13.07 28.58 -4.60
N ILE A 10 -12.41 28.19 -5.69
CA ILE A 10 -11.80 29.09 -6.65
C ILE A 10 -12.90 29.97 -7.32
N GLU A 11 -14.01 29.35 -7.72
CA GLU A 11 -15.12 30.06 -8.34
C GLU A 11 -15.78 31.09 -7.39
N ILE A 12 -15.95 30.75 -6.11
CA ILE A 12 -16.43 31.66 -5.08
C ILE A 12 -15.44 32.80 -4.86
N ALA A 13 -14.14 32.51 -4.78
CA ALA A 13 -13.10 33.53 -4.64
C ALA A 13 -13.08 34.49 -5.85
N ALA A 14 -13.47 34.03 -7.04
CA ALA A 14 -13.66 34.85 -8.24
C ALA A 14 -14.99 35.63 -8.26
N GLY A 15 -15.75 35.63 -7.15
CA GLY A 15 -17.00 36.38 -7.01
C GLY A 15 -18.26 35.67 -7.55
N LYS A 16 -18.16 34.38 -7.95
CA LYS A 16 -19.34 33.62 -8.36
C LYS A 16 -20.17 33.18 -7.15
N PRO A 17 -21.51 33.15 -7.27
CA PRO A 17 -22.35 32.58 -6.22
C PRO A 17 -22.15 31.09 -6.09
N LEU A 18 -22.45 30.54 -4.90
CA LEU A 18 -22.44 29.10 -4.66
C LEU A 18 -23.41 28.38 -5.63
N PRO A 19 -22.95 27.40 -6.44
CA PRO A 19 -23.77 26.83 -7.53
C PRO A 19 -24.82 25.81 -7.06
N PHE A 20 -24.93 25.54 -5.75
CA PHE A 20 -25.86 24.58 -5.15
C PHE A 20 -26.37 25.10 -3.79
N LYS A 21 -27.47 24.54 -3.32
CA LYS A 21 -28.05 24.79 -2.00
C LYS A 21 -27.78 23.61 -1.08
N GLN A 22 -27.89 23.81 0.24
CA GLN A 22 -27.69 22.75 1.24
C GLN A 22 -28.55 21.50 0.96
N LYS A 23 -29.78 21.67 0.50
CA LYS A 23 -30.69 20.55 0.16
C LYS A 23 -30.23 19.68 -1.03
N ASP A 24 -29.38 20.23 -1.87
CA ASP A 24 -28.88 19.52 -3.08
C ASP A 24 -27.67 18.63 -2.75
N ILE A 25 -27.13 18.77 -1.52
CA ILE A 25 -25.99 18.00 -1.06
C ILE A 25 -26.46 16.65 -0.52
N ALA A 26 -26.10 15.57 -1.21
CA ALA A 26 -26.37 14.22 -0.78
C ALA A 26 -25.05 13.47 -0.51
N GLN A 27 -24.98 12.77 0.62
CA GLN A 27 -23.90 11.88 0.93
C GLN A 27 -24.18 10.50 0.31
N ARG A 28 -23.25 9.99 -0.51
CA ARG A 28 -23.39 8.71 -1.22
C ARG A 28 -22.25 7.78 -0.84
N GLY A 29 -22.63 6.59 -0.34
CA GLY A 29 -21.65 5.59 0.07
C GLY A 29 -20.88 5.96 1.32
N TRP A 30 -19.77 5.27 1.51
CA TRP A 30 -18.88 5.37 2.67
C TRP A 30 -17.43 5.42 2.24
N ALA A 31 -16.61 6.24 2.88
CA ALA A 31 -15.18 6.31 2.61
C ALA A 31 -14.37 6.13 3.88
N ILE A 32 -13.22 5.48 3.75
CA ILE A 32 -12.20 5.36 4.79
C ILE A 32 -10.88 5.84 4.19
N GLU A 33 -10.15 6.70 4.90
CA GLU A 33 -8.81 7.14 4.54
C GLU A 33 -7.80 6.58 5.55
N CYS A 34 -6.71 6.01 5.06
CA CYS A 34 -5.52 5.65 5.81
C CYS A 34 -4.36 6.54 5.36
N ARG A 35 -3.77 7.27 6.29
CA ARG A 35 -2.57 8.06 6.03
C ARG A 35 -1.35 7.18 6.28
N ILE A 36 -0.65 6.85 5.21
CA ILE A 36 0.55 6.03 5.28
C ILE A 36 1.75 6.92 5.57
N TYR A 37 2.38 6.68 6.71
CA TYR A 37 3.54 7.43 7.20
C TYR A 37 4.77 6.54 7.34
N ALA A 38 5.94 7.15 7.19
CA ALA A 38 7.21 6.55 7.61
C ALA A 38 7.35 6.72 9.14
N GLU A 39 6.64 5.89 9.89
CA GLU A 39 6.56 5.87 11.35
C GLU A 39 6.62 4.44 11.87
N ASP A 40 7.19 4.25 13.06
CA ASP A 40 7.22 2.96 13.74
C ASP A 40 6.11 2.85 14.79
N PRO A 41 5.03 2.10 14.51
CA PRO A 41 3.94 1.90 15.47
C PRO A 41 4.39 1.16 16.74
N GLU A 42 5.39 0.29 16.65
CA GLU A 42 5.90 -0.48 17.78
C GLU A 42 6.72 0.39 18.75
N ALA A 43 7.27 1.49 18.24
CA ALA A 43 8.00 2.49 19.02
C ALA A 43 7.17 3.74 19.36
N GLY A 44 5.82 3.63 19.36
CA GLY A 44 4.93 4.74 19.67
C GLY A 44 4.78 5.76 18.54
N PHE A 45 4.82 5.32 17.32
CA PHE A 45 4.66 6.15 16.10
C PHE A 45 5.76 7.22 15.93
N VAL A 46 6.97 6.94 16.42
CA VAL A 46 8.09 7.83 16.13
C VAL A 46 8.41 7.83 14.63
N PRO A 47 8.80 8.97 14.04
CA PRO A 47 9.24 9.03 12.66
C PRO A 47 10.39 8.06 12.40
N ALA A 48 10.26 7.26 11.35
CA ALA A 48 11.25 6.27 10.91
C ALA A 48 11.51 6.42 9.39
N PRO A 49 11.97 7.61 8.96
CA PRO A 49 12.21 7.94 7.57
C PRO A 49 13.41 7.18 7.01
N GLY A 50 13.53 7.15 5.67
CA GLY A 50 14.63 6.51 4.98
C GLY A 50 14.35 6.31 3.51
N LYS A 51 15.24 5.59 2.83
CA LYS A 51 15.17 5.36 1.39
C LYS A 51 14.20 4.23 1.05
N ILE A 52 13.29 4.52 0.11
CA ILE A 52 12.34 3.55 -0.44
C ILE A 52 13.08 2.73 -1.52
N GLN A 53 13.16 1.42 -1.36
CA GLN A 53 13.75 0.52 -2.36
C GLN A 53 12.67 -0.05 -3.28
N THR A 54 11.59 -0.55 -2.70
CA THR A 54 10.46 -1.11 -3.44
C THR A 54 9.18 -0.37 -3.08
N LEU A 55 8.38 -0.03 -4.10
CA LEU A 55 7.09 0.61 -3.92
C LEU A 55 6.10 0.08 -4.96
N ARG A 56 4.96 -0.41 -4.50
CA ARG A 56 3.80 -0.74 -5.32
C ARG A 56 2.54 -0.29 -4.61
N PHE A 57 1.82 0.59 -5.26
CA PHE A 57 0.54 1.09 -4.75
C PHE A 57 -0.60 0.13 -5.09
N PRO A 58 -1.61 0.03 -4.21
CA PRO A 58 -2.86 -0.66 -4.52
C PRO A 58 -3.67 0.14 -5.52
N GLU A 59 -4.36 -0.57 -6.41
CA GLU A 59 -5.22 0.01 -7.44
C GLU A 59 -6.58 -0.70 -7.50
N GLY A 60 -7.47 -0.22 -8.36
CA GLY A 60 -8.74 -0.88 -8.66
C GLY A 60 -9.97 -0.13 -8.17
N PRO A 61 -11.17 -0.70 -8.39
CA PRO A 61 -12.44 -0.03 -8.12
C PRO A 61 -12.60 0.43 -6.67
N GLY A 62 -12.95 1.71 -6.50
CA GLY A 62 -13.17 2.31 -5.19
C GLY A 62 -11.90 2.61 -4.40
N ILE A 63 -10.71 2.50 -5.01
CA ILE A 63 -9.44 2.88 -4.39
C ILE A 63 -8.89 4.15 -5.03
N ARG A 64 -8.48 5.08 -4.18
CA ARG A 64 -7.72 6.27 -4.53
C ARG A 64 -6.47 6.34 -3.67
N ASN A 65 -5.33 6.55 -4.28
CA ASN A 65 -4.07 6.73 -3.59
C ASN A 65 -3.38 8.01 -4.04
N ASP A 66 -3.29 8.99 -3.15
CA ASP A 66 -2.61 10.26 -3.40
C ASP A 66 -1.22 10.19 -2.75
N ALA A 67 -0.20 9.94 -3.55
CA ALA A 67 1.17 9.74 -3.11
C ALA A 67 2.13 10.79 -3.66
N GLY A 68 3.13 11.17 -2.85
CA GLY A 68 4.20 12.10 -3.22
C GLY A 68 5.57 11.45 -3.35
N VAL A 69 5.65 10.11 -3.36
CA VAL A 69 6.90 9.35 -3.36
C VAL A 69 6.95 8.32 -4.50
N TYR A 70 8.15 7.84 -4.82
CA TYR A 70 8.41 6.81 -5.83
C TYR A 70 9.53 5.87 -5.37
N ALA A 71 9.69 4.73 -6.02
CA ALA A 71 10.79 3.81 -5.72
C ALA A 71 12.14 4.49 -5.97
N GLY A 72 13.03 4.45 -4.99
CA GLY A 72 14.31 5.18 -4.98
C GLY A 72 14.27 6.56 -4.30
N ALA A 73 13.07 7.09 -3.99
CA ALA A 73 12.93 8.33 -3.23
C ALA A 73 13.38 8.13 -1.77
N GLU A 74 13.80 9.21 -1.14
CA GLU A 74 14.08 9.28 0.29
C GLU A 74 12.98 10.09 0.98
N VAL A 75 12.41 9.54 2.06
CA VAL A 75 11.50 10.27 2.94
C VAL A 75 12.35 11.07 3.91
N PRO A 76 12.31 12.42 3.90
CA PRO A 76 13.23 13.25 4.69
C PRO A 76 12.78 13.34 6.15
N MET A 77 13.74 13.53 7.06
CA MET A 77 13.50 13.81 8.47
C MET A 77 12.98 15.22 8.76
N PHE A 78 13.15 16.15 7.82
CA PHE A 78 12.96 17.59 8.04
C PHE A 78 11.58 18.11 7.65
N TYR A 79 10.72 17.22 7.17
CA TYR A 79 9.37 17.53 6.73
C TYR A 79 8.39 16.43 7.19
N ASP A 80 7.16 16.48 6.73
CA ASP A 80 6.14 15.49 7.04
C ASP A 80 6.56 14.09 6.52
N PRO A 81 6.64 13.04 7.37
CA PRO A 81 6.98 11.69 6.95
C PRO A 81 5.86 10.98 6.18
N MET A 82 4.87 11.72 5.67
CA MET A 82 3.73 11.18 4.93
C MET A 82 4.17 10.62 3.57
N ILE A 83 3.84 9.36 3.32
CA ILE A 83 4.10 8.65 2.08
C ILE A 83 2.92 8.80 1.13
N SER A 84 1.70 8.52 1.63
CA SER A 84 0.50 8.64 0.82
C SER A 84 -0.78 8.72 1.68
N LYS A 85 -1.87 9.18 1.04
CA LYS A 85 -3.23 9.10 1.54
C LYS A 85 -3.98 8.06 0.72
N LEU A 86 -4.21 6.91 1.34
CA LEU A 86 -4.94 5.81 0.74
C LEU A 86 -6.41 5.89 1.14
N ALA A 87 -7.30 6.07 0.19
CA ALA A 87 -8.74 6.13 0.42
C ALA A 87 -9.46 4.96 -0.26
N ALA A 88 -10.40 4.35 0.44
CA ALA A 88 -11.31 3.36 -0.09
C ALA A 88 -12.76 3.83 0.04
N HIS A 89 -13.53 3.71 -1.05
CA HIS A 89 -14.95 4.05 -1.09
C HIS A 89 -15.78 2.80 -1.39
N GLY A 90 -16.91 2.65 -0.71
CA GLY A 90 -17.88 1.58 -0.91
C GLY A 90 -19.32 2.08 -0.81
N ALA A 91 -20.29 1.27 -1.21
CA ALA A 91 -21.71 1.59 -1.09
C ALA A 91 -22.16 1.73 0.38
N ASN A 92 -21.46 1.03 1.29
CA ASN A 92 -21.68 1.07 2.73
C ASN A 92 -20.35 0.91 3.48
N ARG A 93 -20.38 1.01 4.82
CA ARG A 93 -19.20 0.95 5.68
C ARG A 93 -18.46 -0.40 5.55
N ALA A 94 -19.18 -1.50 5.52
CA ALA A 94 -18.58 -2.85 5.42
C ALA A 94 -17.78 -2.98 4.12
N GLU A 95 -18.36 -2.59 2.99
CA GLU A 95 -17.70 -2.63 1.70
C GLU A 95 -16.46 -1.70 1.66
N ALA A 96 -16.54 -0.51 2.27
CA ALA A 96 -15.38 0.39 2.36
C ALA A 96 -14.25 -0.23 3.19
N ILE A 97 -14.58 -0.91 4.31
CA ILE A 97 -13.60 -1.65 5.13
C ILE A 97 -12.97 -2.79 4.33
N ASP A 98 -13.75 -3.60 3.61
CA ASP A 98 -13.23 -4.73 2.85
C ASP A 98 -12.33 -4.28 1.70
N ARG A 99 -12.71 -3.21 0.99
CA ARG A 99 -11.85 -2.58 -0.02
C ARG A 99 -10.55 -2.05 0.57
N MET A 100 -10.61 -1.40 1.74
CA MET A 100 -9.41 -0.91 2.43
C MET A 100 -8.51 -2.06 2.87
N ARG A 101 -9.07 -3.15 3.41
CA ARG A 101 -8.30 -4.36 3.77
C ARG A 101 -7.56 -4.94 2.58
N ARG A 102 -8.24 -5.07 1.43
CA ARG A 102 -7.63 -5.53 0.19
C ARG A 102 -6.50 -4.57 -0.22
N ALA A 103 -6.77 -3.28 -0.29
CA ALA A 103 -5.77 -2.28 -0.67
C ALA A 103 -4.53 -2.29 0.24
N LEU A 104 -4.73 -2.37 1.57
CA LEU A 104 -3.61 -2.48 2.52
C LEU A 104 -2.82 -3.78 2.36
N SER A 105 -3.44 -4.88 1.92
CA SER A 105 -2.75 -6.15 1.65
C SER A 105 -1.91 -6.10 0.37
N GLU A 106 -2.35 -5.34 -0.62
CA GLU A 106 -1.65 -5.12 -1.90
C GLU A 106 -0.58 -4.04 -1.84
N PHE A 107 -0.62 -3.16 -0.82
CA PHE A 107 0.36 -2.10 -0.64
C PHE A 107 1.72 -2.68 -0.26
N VAL A 108 2.70 -2.55 -1.15
CA VAL A 108 4.07 -3.00 -0.92
C VAL A 108 4.99 -1.79 -0.83
N ILE A 109 5.69 -1.68 0.28
CA ILE A 109 6.77 -0.73 0.48
C ILE A 109 7.86 -1.38 1.32
N SER A 110 9.11 -1.24 0.89
CA SER A 110 10.28 -1.71 1.62
C SER A 110 11.48 -0.82 1.35
N GLY A 111 12.45 -0.85 2.25
CA GLY A 111 13.66 -0.05 2.18
C GLY A 111 14.26 0.14 3.57
N GLU A 112 14.92 1.26 3.77
CA GLU A 112 15.57 1.67 5.02
C GLU A 112 14.61 2.45 5.94
N LEU A 113 13.30 2.21 5.82
CA LEU A 113 12.26 2.90 6.56
C LEU A 113 11.31 1.91 7.22
N THR A 114 10.65 2.34 8.28
CA THR A 114 9.49 1.63 8.87
C THR A 114 8.21 2.40 8.55
N THR A 115 7.09 1.70 8.37
CA THR A 115 5.80 2.34 8.06
C THR A 115 4.70 1.87 8.99
N ASN A 116 3.66 2.69 9.12
CA ASN A 116 2.49 2.37 9.93
C ASN A 116 1.46 1.44 9.23
N LEU A 117 1.84 0.75 8.16
CA LEU A 117 0.97 -0.20 7.45
C LEU A 117 0.48 -1.35 8.33
N SER A 118 1.32 -1.86 9.23
CA SER A 118 0.96 -2.92 10.19
C SER A 118 -0.19 -2.48 11.10
N PHE A 119 -0.11 -1.26 11.62
CA PHE A 119 -1.17 -0.63 12.40
C PHE A 119 -2.48 -0.49 11.62
N HIS A 120 -2.42 -0.01 10.36
CA HIS A 120 -3.62 0.11 9.53
C HIS A 120 -4.26 -1.25 9.22
N ARG A 121 -3.47 -2.30 9.00
CA ARG A 121 -3.98 -3.66 8.83
C ARG A 121 -4.66 -4.18 10.09
N TRP A 122 -4.10 -3.87 11.25
CA TRP A 122 -4.66 -4.23 12.56
C TRP A 122 -5.99 -3.51 12.81
N ILE A 123 -6.05 -2.17 12.69
CA ILE A 123 -7.26 -1.41 13.00
C ILE A 123 -8.44 -1.78 12.09
N MET A 124 -8.19 -2.08 10.82
CA MET A 124 -9.24 -2.53 9.90
C MET A 124 -9.87 -3.87 10.30
N ARG A 125 -9.24 -4.63 11.18
CA ARG A 125 -9.75 -5.91 11.73
C ARG A 125 -10.29 -5.77 13.14
N HIS A 126 -10.10 -4.64 13.78
CA HIS A 126 -10.49 -4.43 15.18
C HIS A 126 -12.02 -4.35 15.33
N PRO A 127 -12.65 -5.12 16.24
CA PRO A 127 -14.12 -5.20 16.35
C PRO A 127 -14.78 -3.85 16.59
N ARG A 128 -14.24 -3.02 17.50
CA ARG A 128 -14.78 -1.68 17.78
C ARG A 128 -14.70 -0.77 16.56
N PHE A 129 -13.61 -0.82 15.79
CA PHE A 129 -13.49 -0.04 14.55
C PHE A 129 -14.52 -0.50 13.50
N ILE A 130 -14.72 -1.81 13.34
CA ILE A 130 -15.72 -2.38 12.42
C ILE A 130 -17.13 -1.94 12.82
N ALA A 131 -17.43 -1.97 14.11
CA ALA A 131 -18.73 -1.55 14.65
C ALA A 131 -18.96 -0.02 14.56
N GLY A 132 -17.90 0.77 14.39
CA GLY A 132 -17.97 2.24 14.44
C GLY A 132 -17.96 2.81 15.86
N ASP A 133 -17.63 1.99 16.86
CA ASP A 133 -17.55 2.35 18.28
C ASP A 133 -16.12 2.78 18.62
N PHE A 134 -15.75 3.99 18.24
CA PHE A 134 -14.42 4.57 18.54
C PHE A 134 -14.46 6.09 18.57
N ASP A 135 -13.53 6.64 19.33
CA ASP A 135 -13.24 8.07 19.42
C ASP A 135 -11.74 8.34 19.19
N THR A 136 -11.31 9.57 19.41
CA THR A 136 -9.91 9.98 19.26
C THR A 136 -8.95 9.32 20.25
N ASN A 137 -9.45 8.72 21.34
CA ASN A 137 -8.65 8.01 22.33
C ASN A 137 -8.46 6.52 21.97
N PHE A 138 -9.10 6.05 20.89
CA PHE A 138 -9.11 4.65 20.50
C PHE A 138 -7.70 4.05 20.45
N ILE A 139 -6.74 4.75 19.84
CA ILE A 139 -5.36 4.26 19.72
C ILE A 139 -4.73 4.07 21.10
N ALA A 140 -4.88 5.04 21.99
CA ALA A 140 -4.32 4.97 23.33
C ALA A 140 -4.96 3.85 24.19
N GLN A 141 -6.22 3.52 23.94
CA GLN A 141 -6.96 2.49 24.67
C GLN A 141 -6.70 1.07 24.17
N GLU A 142 -6.59 0.90 22.84
CA GLU A 142 -6.67 -0.42 22.23
C GLU A 142 -5.36 -0.88 21.55
N TYR A 143 -4.49 0.07 21.13
CA TYR A 143 -3.25 -0.28 20.45
C TYR A 143 -2.08 -0.33 21.44
N HIS A 144 -1.45 -1.50 21.52
CA HIS A 144 -0.25 -1.73 22.31
C HIS A 144 0.85 -2.32 21.44
N PRO A 145 2.13 -2.09 21.73
CA PRO A 145 3.23 -2.74 21.03
C PRO A 145 3.04 -4.25 20.91
N GLY A 146 3.26 -4.80 19.72
CA GLY A 146 3.00 -6.21 19.42
C GLY A 146 1.55 -6.55 19.05
N ALA A 147 0.59 -5.63 19.14
CA ALA A 147 -0.79 -5.89 18.77
C ALA A 147 -0.96 -6.23 17.29
N ALA A 148 -0.21 -5.56 16.42
CA ALA A 148 -0.21 -5.83 14.98
C ALA A 148 0.50 -7.13 14.62
N ALA A 149 1.44 -7.60 15.43
CA ALA A 149 2.18 -8.84 15.20
C ALA A 149 1.37 -10.11 15.52
N LYS A 150 0.30 -10.00 16.30
CA LYS A 150 -0.58 -11.13 16.66
C LYS A 150 -1.52 -11.57 15.53
N GLY A 151 -1.52 -10.91 14.39
CA GLY A 151 -2.37 -11.22 13.26
C GLY A 151 -1.68 -12.12 12.25
N ASP A 152 -2.06 -13.41 12.27
CA ASP A 152 -1.77 -14.42 11.23
C ASP A 152 -0.44 -15.15 11.36
N ASP A 153 -0.35 -16.03 12.37
CA ASP A 153 0.76 -16.99 12.52
C ASP A 153 0.97 -17.84 11.26
N HIS A 154 -0.07 -18.08 10.46
CA HIS A 154 0.03 -18.80 9.19
C HIS A 154 0.81 -18.02 8.13
N VAL A 155 0.59 -16.70 8.02
CA VAL A 155 1.35 -15.86 7.08
C VAL A 155 2.81 -15.72 7.51
N ARG A 156 3.08 -15.59 8.82
CA ARG A 156 4.45 -15.61 9.37
C ARG A 156 5.14 -16.94 9.09
N THR A 157 4.47 -18.03 9.34
CA THR A 157 5.00 -19.38 9.11
C THR A 157 5.26 -19.57 7.61
N ALA A 158 4.33 -19.21 6.73
CA ALA A 158 4.50 -19.29 5.28
C ALA A 158 5.67 -18.42 4.80
N ALA A 159 5.81 -17.19 5.32
CA ALA A 159 6.92 -16.31 4.98
C ALA A 159 8.27 -16.89 5.44
N MET A 160 8.35 -17.47 6.64
CA MET A 160 9.55 -18.14 7.13
C MET A 160 9.91 -19.35 6.27
N VAL A 161 8.94 -20.17 5.88
CA VAL A 161 9.16 -21.33 5.01
C VAL A 161 9.65 -20.89 3.64
N LEU A 162 9.03 -19.87 3.04
CA LEU A 162 9.46 -19.33 1.75
C LEU A 162 10.88 -18.72 1.81
N ALA A 163 11.19 -18.01 2.89
CA ALA A 163 12.54 -17.47 3.11
C ALA A 163 13.58 -18.59 3.27
N ALA A 164 13.26 -19.65 3.98
CA ALA A 164 14.14 -20.83 4.13
C ALA A 164 14.37 -21.53 2.77
N ILE A 165 13.31 -21.72 1.97
CA ILE A 165 13.41 -22.29 0.62
C ILE A 165 14.27 -21.40 -0.30
N ALA A 166 14.09 -20.09 -0.24
CA ALA A 166 14.88 -19.15 -1.02
C ALA A 166 16.36 -19.17 -0.62
N ALA A 167 16.66 -19.19 0.67
CA ALA A 167 18.02 -19.29 1.20
C ALA A 167 18.68 -20.61 0.76
N GLN A 168 17.96 -21.73 0.82
CA GLN A 168 18.47 -23.03 0.39
C GLN A 168 18.74 -23.09 -1.12
N ARG A 169 17.88 -22.46 -1.94
CA ARG A 169 18.13 -22.34 -3.39
C ARG A 169 19.36 -21.49 -3.69
N SER A 170 19.55 -20.39 -2.98
CA SER A 170 20.73 -19.51 -3.12
C SER A 170 22.02 -20.24 -2.71
N ALA A 171 21.99 -21.01 -1.61
CA ALA A 171 23.13 -21.81 -1.16
C ALA A 171 23.50 -22.91 -2.17
N ASN A 172 22.51 -23.57 -2.77
CA ASN A 172 22.76 -24.58 -3.80
C ASN A 172 23.31 -23.99 -5.13
N HIS A 173 23.01 -22.73 -5.43
CA HIS A 173 23.61 -22.04 -6.60
C HIS A 173 25.05 -21.59 -6.34
N SER A 174 25.44 -21.33 -5.12
CA SER A 174 26.82 -20.93 -4.76
C SER A 174 27.79 -22.11 -4.67
N ASN A 175 27.30 -23.34 -4.49
CA ASN A 175 28.13 -24.55 -4.46
C ASN A 175 28.38 -25.22 -5.81
N GLY A 176 27.78 -24.71 -6.89
CA GLY A 176 28.07 -25.11 -8.25
C GLY A 176 29.27 -24.35 -8.81
N GLN A 177 30.49 -24.83 -8.61
CA GLN A 177 31.61 -24.42 -9.43
C GLN A 177 31.24 -24.69 -10.90
N ALA A 178 30.97 -23.65 -11.65
CA ALA A 178 30.77 -23.74 -13.08
C ALA A 178 32.10 -24.19 -13.72
N PRO A 179 32.16 -25.31 -14.47
CA PRO A 179 33.28 -25.57 -15.34
C PRO A 179 33.29 -24.49 -16.42
N ALA A 180 34.43 -23.83 -16.57
CA ALA A 180 34.68 -22.92 -17.69
C ALA A 180 34.45 -23.68 -18.99
N ARG A 181 33.34 -23.44 -19.67
CA ARG A 181 33.09 -23.90 -21.01
C ARG A 181 32.46 -22.79 -21.86
N ALA A 182 33.29 -22.36 -22.80
CA ALA A 182 33.01 -21.66 -24.05
C ALA A 182 31.63 -21.03 -24.21
N ALA A 183 31.62 -19.70 -24.35
CA ALA A 183 30.54 -18.91 -24.90
C ALA A 183 30.18 -19.43 -26.30
N GLN A 184 29.17 -20.29 -26.36
CA GLN A 184 28.39 -20.49 -27.59
C GLN A 184 27.14 -19.66 -27.46
N SER A 185 26.97 -18.72 -28.36
CA SER A 185 25.83 -17.79 -28.46
C SER A 185 24.51 -18.54 -28.43
N ALA A 186 23.85 -18.57 -27.30
CA ALA A 186 22.44 -18.93 -27.23
C ALA A 186 21.65 -17.84 -27.95
N GLY A 187 21.21 -18.13 -29.15
CA GLY A 187 20.30 -17.29 -29.92
C GLY A 187 19.06 -17.00 -29.08
N SER A 188 18.72 -15.74 -28.93
CA SER A 188 17.60 -15.30 -28.10
C SER A 188 16.32 -16.04 -28.51
N ALA A 189 15.47 -16.38 -27.52
CA ALA A 189 14.18 -17.06 -27.76
C ALA A 189 13.29 -16.33 -28.78
N TRP A 190 13.48 -15.04 -28.96
CA TRP A 190 12.85 -14.21 -30.01
C TRP A 190 13.25 -14.60 -31.45
N ARG A 191 14.49 -15.05 -31.66
CA ARG A 191 14.93 -15.54 -32.98
C ARG A 191 14.33 -16.89 -33.36
N SER A 192 13.98 -17.69 -32.34
CA SER A 192 13.30 -18.97 -32.58
C SER A 192 11.83 -18.76 -32.94
N LEU A 193 11.14 -17.80 -32.31
CA LEU A 193 9.77 -17.41 -32.63
C LEU A 193 9.63 -16.81 -34.03
N ALA A 194 10.58 -15.96 -34.45
CA ALA A 194 10.58 -15.37 -35.80
C ALA A 194 10.73 -16.42 -36.93
N ARG A 195 11.33 -17.58 -36.66
CA ARG A 195 11.43 -18.68 -37.61
C ARG A 195 10.13 -19.48 -37.75
N PHE A 196 9.26 -19.51 -36.74
CA PHE A 196 7.96 -20.17 -36.83
C PHE A 196 6.94 -19.40 -37.69
N ASP A 197 7.03 -18.06 -37.69
CA ASP A 197 6.12 -17.23 -38.52
C ASP A 197 6.45 -17.25 -39.99
N SER A 198 7.68 -17.58 -40.42
CA SER A 198 8.08 -17.67 -41.83
C SER A 198 7.69 -18.98 -42.47
N LEU A 199 7.21 -19.99 -41.75
CA LEU A 199 6.75 -21.28 -42.28
C LEU A 199 5.22 -21.37 -42.44
N ARG A 200 4.49 -20.26 -42.22
CA ARG A 200 3.03 -20.16 -42.35
C ARG A 200 2.58 -19.29 -43.55
N ARG A 201 3.41 -19.17 -44.57
CA ARG A 201 2.97 -18.61 -45.87
C ARG A 201 3.10 -19.67 -46.98
#